data_bddc7d4c16c996f2b20a2136a66a50c2
#
_entry.id   bddc7d4c16c996f2b20a2136a66a50c2
#
_cell.length_a   1.000
_cell.length_b   1.000
_cell.length_c   1.000
_cell.angle_alpha   90.00
_cell.angle_beta   90.00
_cell.angle_gamma   90.00
#
_symmetry.space_group_name_H-M   'P 1'
#
loop_
_entity.id
_entity.type
_entity.pdbx_description
1 polymer ?
#
loop_
_entity_poly.entity_id
_entity_poly.type
_entity_poly.pdbx_seq_one_letter_code
_entity_poly.pdbx_strand_id
1 'polypeptide(L)'
;MLKSLLHRIAANPVVYDSIQRMVGSRKVYEHLMQMTQKCTQTGLVLDLGGGTGIYRDVWKDVQLYISLDNDMQKAAGFMKNFSSCGVSLVADAANIPFKNNSVDIVQCTMVSHHLKDDLFNSLIEESHRVLKENGRLVFMDAFWLPQSIKSRLMWSLDRGSYPKSKETLLSSIERKFKIIEQKELQIHHSYLSCLGQKA
;
A
#
# COMPACT_ATOMS: atom_id res chain seq x y z
N MET A 1 22.38 18.76 7.44
CA MET A 1 21.45 19.90 7.48
C MET A 1 20.40 19.84 6.36
N LEU A 2 20.73 19.72 5.07
CA LEU A 2 19.75 19.71 3.97
C LEU A 2 18.78 18.51 4.05
N LYS A 3 19.27 17.29 4.37
CA LYS A 3 18.42 16.09 4.56
C LYS A 3 17.41 16.27 5.71
N SER A 4 17.83 16.84 6.85
CA SER A 4 16.92 17.05 7.98
C SER A 4 15.84 18.10 7.69
N LEU A 5 16.15 19.12 6.89
CA LEU A 5 15.18 20.13 6.44
C LEU A 5 14.17 19.54 5.46
N LEU A 6 14.62 18.75 4.47
CA LEU A 6 13.76 18.05 3.52
C LEU A 6 12.85 17.05 4.25
N HIS A 7 13.36 16.32 5.24
CA HIS A 7 12.54 15.43 6.09
C HIS A 7 11.47 16.19 6.89
N ARG A 8 11.80 17.39 7.42
CA ARG A 8 10.81 18.22 8.15
C ARG A 8 9.73 18.79 7.21
N ILE A 9 10.11 19.22 6.02
CA ILE A 9 9.15 19.70 5.00
C ILE A 9 8.24 18.56 4.53
N ALA A 10 8.79 17.39 4.27
CA ALA A 10 8.02 16.20 3.89
C ALA A 10 7.23 15.57 5.07
N ALA A 11 7.47 15.97 6.31
CA ALA A 11 6.67 15.56 7.48
C ALA A 11 5.30 16.28 7.54
N ASN A 12 5.12 17.39 6.81
CA ASN A 12 3.81 18.02 6.67
C ASN A 12 2.94 17.18 5.71
N PRO A 13 1.79 16.65 6.15
CA PRO A 13 0.95 15.79 5.31
C PRO A 13 0.55 16.43 3.97
N VAL A 14 0.23 17.73 3.97
CA VAL A 14 -0.16 18.47 2.77
C VAL A 14 1.00 18.59 1.78
N VAL A 15 2.22 18.83 2.27
CA VAL A 15 3.41 18.91 1.43
C VAL A 15 3.79 17.54 0.91
N TYR A 16 3.71 16.50 1.75
CA TYR A 16 3.94 15.11 1.36
C TYR A 16 2.97 14.66 0.26
N ASP A 17 1.68 14.89 0.43
CA ASP A 17 0.66 14.58 -0.56
C ASP A 17 0.88 15.34 -1.88
N SER A 18 1.33 16.60 -1.80
CA SER A 18 1.64 17.41 -2.98
C SER A 18 2.87 16.87 -3.73
N ILE A 19 3.91 16.46 -3.01
CA ILE A 19 5.11 15.83 -3.59
C ILE A 19 4.73 14.46 -4.20
N GLN A 20 3.97 13.64 -3.50
CA GLN A 20 3.49 12.35 -4.01
C GLN A 20 2.67 12.50 -5.29
N ARG A 21 1.75 13.48 -5.34
CA ARG A 21 0.97 13.80 -6.55
C ARG A 21 1.84 14.25 -7.72
N MET A 22 2.90 15.01 -7.44
CA MET A 22 3.82 15.52 -8.45
C MET A 22 4.77 14.43 -8.99
N VAL A 23 5.11 13.44 -8.16
CA VAL A 23 6.15 12.43 -8.43
C VAL A 23 5.63 11.14 -9.08
N GLY A 24 4.39 11.11 -9.60
CA GLY A 24 3.89 9.99 -10.42
C GLY A 24 2.74 9.21 -9.81
N SER A 25 2.11 9.72 -8.75
CA SER A 25 0.92 9.14 -8.16
C SER A 25 -0.21 8.93 -9.17
N ARG A 26 -0.29 9.76 -10.23
CA ARG A 26 -1.28 9.60 -11.29
C ARG A 26 -1.12 8.27 -12.04
N LYS A 27 0.11 7.90 -12.43
CA LYS A 27 0.36 6.61 -13.11
C LYS A 27 0.11 5.43 -12.18
N VAL A 28 0.48 5.55 -10.90
CA VAL A 28 0.15 4.56 -9.87
C VAL A 28 -1.36 4.44 -9.71
N TYR A 29 -2.06 5.56 -9.60
CA TYR A 29 -3.52 5.61 -9.50
C TYR A 29 -4.21 4.94 -10.71
N GLU A 30 -3.83 5.33 -11.94
CA GLU A 30 -4.37 4.76 -13.18
C GLU A 30 -4.15 3.24 -13.24
N HIS A 31 -2.98 2.77 -12.79
CA HIS A 31 -2.69 1.35 -12.73
C HIS A 31 -3.50 0.62 -11.67
N LEU A 32 -3.61 1.17 -10.47
CA LEU A 32 -4.46 0.63 -9.40
C LEU A 32 -5.93 0.56 -9.85
N MET A 33 -6.44 1.59 -10.53
CA MET A 33 -7.78 1.57 -11.13
C MET A 33 -7.99 0.37 -12.07
N GLN A 34 -7.00 0.05 -12.93
CA GLN A 34 -7.07 -1.10 -13.82
C GLN A 34 -7.05 -2.44 -13.07
N MET A 35 -6.27 -2.53 -11.98
CA MET A 35 -6.21 -3.72 -11.14
C MET A 35 -7.52 -3.92 -10.37
N THR A 36 -8.04 -2.86 -9.75
CA THR A 36 -9.24 -2.94 -8.91
C THR A 36 -10.50 -3.27 -9.71
N GLN A 37 -10.56 -2.90 -11.00
CA GLN A 37 -11.65 -3.31 -11.91
C GLN A 37 -11.79 -4.84 -12.04
N LYS A 38 -10.74 -5.60 -11.74
CA LYS A 38 -10.72 -7.06 -11.73
C LYS A 38 -11.17 -7.67 -10.40
N CYS A 39 -11.38 -6.84 -9.40
CA CYS A 39 -11.91 -7.23 -8.10
C CYS A 39 -13.42 -7.02 -8.06
N THR A 40 -14.09 -7.72 -7.16
CA THR A 40 -15.48 -7.41 -6.81
C THR A 40 -15.55 -5.98 -6.30
N GLN A 41 -16.36 -5.14 -6.94
CA GLN A 41 -16.53 -3.73 -6.52
C GLN A 41 -17.51 -3.56 -5.35
N THR A 42 -18.03 -4.65 -4.81
CA THR A 42 -18.90 -4.67 -3.63
C THR A 42 -18.19 -5.38 -2.49
N GLY A 43 -18.37 -4.91 -1.27
CA GLY A 43 -17.79 -5.54 -0.10
C GLY A 43 -16.93 -4.60 0.74
N LEU A 44 -16.15 -5.16 1.65
CA LEU A 44 -15.27 -4.45 2.56
C LEU A 44 -13.84 -4.41 2.01
N VAL A 45 -13.31 -3.22 1.83
CA VAL A 45 -11.90 -2.97 1.50
C VAL A 45 -11.16 -2.53 2.75
N LEU A 46 -10.07 -3.21 3.08
CA LEU A 46 -9.12 -2.82 4.11
C LEU A 46 -7.82 -2.35 3.43
N ASP A 47 -7.52 -1.08 3.56
CA ASP A 47 -6.31 -0.45 3.01
C ASP A 47 -5.25 -0.34 4.10
N LEU A 48 -4.23 -1.19 4.02
CA LEU A 48 -3.11 -1.24 4.97
C LEU A 48 -2.10 -0.15 4.65
N GLY A 49 -1.83 0.71 5.62
CA GLY A 49 -1.01 1.91 5.43
C GLY A 49 -1.69 2.95 4.56
N GLY A 50 -3.04 3.00 4.57
CA GLY A 50 -3.84 3.86 3.69
C GLY A 50 -3.62 5.37 3.88
N GLY A 51 -2.94 5.76 4.96
CA GLY A 51 -2.51 7.14 5.19
C GLY A 51 -3.66 8.14 5.16
N THR A 52 -3.50 9.20 4.38
CA THR A 52 -4.53 10.24 4.19
C THR A 52 -5.56 9.90 3.12
N GLY A 53 -5.53 8.70 2.54
CA GLY A 53 -6.49 8.20 1.56
C GLY A 53 -6.16 8.54 0.11
N ILE A 54 -4.90 8.68 -0.26
CA ILE A 54 -4.48 9.06 -1.64
C ILE A 54 -5.07 8.12 -2.70
N TYR A 55 -5.20 6.84 -2.37
CA TYR A 55 -5.73 5.82 -3.29
C TYR A 55 -7.17 5.39 -2.97
N ARG A 56 -7.88 6.12 -2.10
CA ARG A 56 -9.27 5.79 -1.72
C ARG A 56 -10.22 5.73 -2.93
N ASP A 57 -10.08 6.66 -3.86
CA ASP A 57 -11.01 6.82 -4.98
C ASP A 57 -10.87 5.77 -6.08
N VAL A 58 -9.90 4.83 -5.98
CA VAL A 58 -9.89 3.65 -6.85
C VAL A 58 -11.02 2.67 -6.52
N TRP A 59 -11.67 2.83 -5.35
CA TRP A 59 -12.76 2.01 -4.83
C TRP A 59 -14.05 2.83 -4.72
N LYS A 60 -14.76 3.04 -5.84
CA LYS A 60 -15.92 3.95 -5.86
C LYS A 60 -17.18 3.34 -5.24
N ASP A 61 -17.45 2.07 -5.52
CA ASP A 61 -18.74 1.42 -5.25
C ASP A 61 -18.67 0.37 -4.14
N VAL A 62 -17.63 0.39 -3.31
CA VAL A 62 -17.47 -0.56 -2.20
C VAL A 62 -18.42 -0.24 -1.05
N GLN A 63 -18.92 -1.29 -0.40
CA GLN A 63 -19.85 -1.15 0.74
C GLN A 63 -19.21 -0.40 1.92
N LEU A 64 -17.93 -0.69 2.19
CA LEU A 64 -17.17 -0.06 3.26
C LEU A 64 -15.69 -0.02 2.89
N TYR A 65 -15.09 1.14 3.03
CA TYR A 65 -13.64 1.33 2.94
C TYR A 65 -13.07 1.67 4.30
N ILE A 66 -12.05 0.92 4.72
CA ILE A 66 -11.35 1.12 5.99
C ILE A 66 -9.88 1.37 5.69
N SER A 67 -9.40 2.58 6.00
CA SER A 67 -7.98 2.91 6.01
C SER A 67 -7.40 2.50 7.36
N LEU A 68 -6.39 1.64 7.36
CA LEU A 68 -5.65 1.25 8.56
C LEU A 68 -4.24 1.85 8.46
N ASP A 69 -3.86 2.69 9.42
CA ASP A 69 -2.51 3.25 9.51
C ASP A 69 -2.09 3.33 10.98
N ASN A 70 -0.80 3.20 11.27
CA ASN A 70 -0.29 3.34 12.63
C ASN A 70 -0.03 4.81 13.04
N ASP A 71 -0.15 5.75 12.10
CA ASP A 71 0.01 7.19 12.31
C ASP A 71 -1.35 7.87 12.52
N MET A 72 -1.59 8.33 13.74
CA MET A 72 -2.83 9.02 14.13
C MET A 72 -3.07 10.31 13.30
N GLN A 73 -2.03 11.03 12.90
CA GLN A 73 -2.18 12.26 12.11
C GLN A 73 -2.64 11.94 10.68
N LYS A 74 -2.14 10.86 10.10
CA LYS A 74 -2.60 10.40 8.79
C LYS A 74 -4.04 9.89 8.87
N ALA A 75 -4.38 9.12 9.91
CA ALA A 75 -5.75 8.67 10.15
C ALA A 75 -6.73 9.84 10.30
N ALA A 76 -6.36 10.88 11.05
CA ALA A 76 -7.15 12.12 11.16
C ALA A 76 -7.27 12.85 9.81
N GLY A 77 -6.20 12.87 9.02
CA GLY A 77 -6.20 13.41 7.64
C GLY A 77 -7.16 12.67 6.72
N PHE A 78 -7.21 11.34 6.80
CA PHE A 78 -8.20 10.53 6.09
C PHE A 78 -9.63 10.91 6.47
N MET A 79 -9.95 10.96 7.77
CA MET A 79 -11.27 11.30 8.25
C MET A 79 -11.71 12.70 7.86
N LYS A 80 -10.79 13.66 7.79
CA LYS A 80 -11.08 15.01 7.29
C LYS A 80 -11.54 15.00 5.83
N ASN A 81 -10.95 14.15 5.00
CA ASN A 81 -11.19 14.15 3.56
C ASN A 81 -12.28 13.17 3.13
N PHE A 82 -12.47 12.06 3.85
CA PHE A 82 -13.26 10.90 3.38
C PHE A 82 -14.26 10.35 4.41
N SER A 83 -14.60 11.11 5.47
CA SER A 83 -15.54 10.64 6.51
C SER A 83 -16.93 10.26 5.99
N SER A 84 -17.33 10.76 4.81
CA SER A 84 -18.62 10.42 4.19
C SER A 84 -18.58 9.08 3.41
N CYS A 85 -17.40 8.53 3.15
CA CYS A 85 -17.25 7.37 2.25
C CYS A 85 -16.20 6.35 2.72
N GLY A 86 -15.78 6.45 3.97
CA GLY A 86 -14.85 5.52 4.59
C GLY A 86 -14.58 5.85 6.05
N VAL A 87 -13.89 4.96 6.72
CA VAL A 87 -13.44 5.14 8.11
C VAL A 87 -11.93 4.93 8.19
N SER A 88 -11.30 5.51 9.21
CA SER A 88 -9.89 5.25 9.50
C SER A 88 -9.73 4.61 10.86
N LEU A 89 -8.80 3.64 10.93
CA LEU A 89 -8.45 2.89 12.13
C LEU A 89 -6.96 3.05 12.40
N VAL A 90 -6.60 3.44 13.61
CA VAL A 90 -5.20 3.47 14.05
C VAL A 90 -4.83 2.10 14.60
N ALA A 91 -4.04 1.34 13.84
CA ALA A 91 -3.61 -0.02 14.21
C ALA A 91 -2.33 -0.41 13.46
N ASP A 92 -1.72 -1.53 13.89
CA ASP A 92 -0.56 -2.13 13.25
C ASP A 92 -1.02 -3.13 12.17
N ALA A 93 -0.51 -2.94 10.95
CA ALA A 93 -0.79 -3.84 9.83
C ALA A 93 -0.17 -5.25 10.00
N ALA A 94 0.80 -5.41 10.90
CA ALA A 94 1.34 -6.71 11.29
C ALA A 94 0.51 -7.41 12.39
N ASN A 95 -0.54 -6.76 12.92
CA ASN A 95 -1.48 -7.30 13.89
C ASN A 95 -2.86 -6.67 13.69
N ILE A 96 -3.55 -7.11 12.65
CA ILE A 96 -4.80 -6.51 12.18
C ILE A 96 -5.96 -6.86 13.13
N PRO A 97 -6.69 -5.86 13.70
CA PRO A 97 -7.75 -6.10 14.69
C PRO A 97 -9.08 -6.51 14.03
N PHE A 98 -9.03 -7.46 13.10
CA PHE A 98 -10.18 -8.03 12.41
C PHE A 98 -10.24 -9.53 12.61
N LYS A 99 -11.45 -10.09 12.57
CA LYS A 99 -11.67 -11.54 12.61
C LYS A 99 -11.12 -12.22 11.35
N ASN A 100 -10.82 -13.50 11.46
CA ASN A 100 -10.51 -14.32 10.28
C ASN A 100 -11.67 -14.28 9.29
N ASN A 101 -11.37 -14.30 7.99
CA ASN A 101 -12.36 -14.40 6.92
C ASN A 101 -13.46 -13.32 6.97
N SER A 102 -13.09 -12.08 7.27
CA SER A 102 -14.04 -10.97 7.46
C SER A 102 -13.95 -9.86 6.39
N VAL A 103 -12.87 -9.84 5.60
CA VAL A 103 -12.55 -8.78 4.64
C VAL A 103 -12.62 -9.34 3.21
N ASP A 104 -13.21 -8.61 2.29
CA ASP A 104 -13.29 -9.06 0.89
C ASP A 104 -12.02 -8.73 0.10
N ILE A 105 -11.44 -7.57 0.38
CA ILE A 105 -10.26 -7.07 -0.31
C ILE A 105 -9.30 -6.44 0.70
N VAL A 106 -8.04 -6.84 0.64
CA VAL A 106 -6.93 -6.12 1.29
C VAL A 106 -6.15 -5.38 0.21
N GLN A 107 -5.99 -4.08 0.38
CA GLN A 107 -5.07 -3.26 -0.39
C GLN A 107 -3.82 -2.99 0.45
N CYS A 108 -2.65 -3.05 -0.18
CA CYS A 108 -1.38 -2.66 0.43
C CYS A 108 -0.54 -1.96 -0.65
N THR A 109 -0.51 -0.62 -0.58
CA THR A 109 0.11 0.22 -1.59
C THR A 109 1.15 1.14 -0.97
N MET A 110 2.42 1.02 -1.38
CA MET A 110 3.54 1.86 -0.92
C MET A 110 3.79 1.74 0.59
N VAL A 111 3.79 0.53 1.13
CA VAL A 111 3.94 0.26 2.58
C VAL A 111 5.15 -0.64 2.88
N SER A 112 5.40 -1.64 2.05
CA SER A 112 6.37 -2.70 2.37
C SER A 112 7.79 -2.16 2.56
N HIS A 113 8.17 -1.09 1.85
CA HIS A 113 9.48 -0.45 1.96
C HIS A 113 9.70 0.33 3.28
N HIS A 114 8.66 0.51 4.08
CA HIS A 114 8.75 1.05 5.44
C HIS A 114 8.92 -0.05 6.51
N LEU A 115 8.72 -1.31 6.16
CA LEU A 115 8.72 -2.44 7.09
C LEU A 115 9.98 -3.28 6.95
N LYS A 116 10.52 -3.78 8.06
CA LYS A 116 11.50 -4.87 8.05
C LYS A 116 10.88 -6.13 7.45
N ASP A 117 11.71 -7.08 7.02
CA ASP A 117 11.23 -8.29 6.33
C ASP A 117 10.32 -9.15 7.20
N ASP A 118 10.60 -9.25 8.50
CA ASP A 118 9.75 -9.96 9.47
C ASP A 118 8.36 -9.32 9.60
N LEU A 119 8.30 -7.98 9.71
CA LEU A 119 7.04 -7.25 9.80
C LEU A 119 6.27 -7.30 8.47
N PHE A 120 6.96 -7.25 7.33
CA PHE A 120 6.31 -7.42 6.03
C PHE A 120 5.71 -8.83 5.88
N ASN A 121 6.43 -9.86 6.33
CA ASN A 121 5.91 -11.22 6.34
C ASN A 121 4.67 -11.35 7.24
N SER A 122 4.70 -10.75 8.43
CA SER A 122 3.53 -10.70 9.33
C SER A 122 2.35 -9.98 8.70
N LEU A 123 2.57 -8.85 7.99
CA LEU A 123 1.53 -8.16 7.25
C LEU A 123 0.88 -9.05 6.18
N ILE A 124 1.68 -9.84 5.44
CA ILE A 124 1.16 -10.78 4.43
C ILE A 124 0.36 -11.91 5.09
N GLU A 125 0.82 -12.43 6.24
CA GLU A 125 0.09 -13.45 6.99
C GLU A 125 -1.25 -12.93 7.55
N GLU A 126 -1.24 -11.74 8.14
CA GLU A 126 -2.43 -11.09 8.64
C GLU A 126 -3.43 -10.75 7.51
N SER A 127 -2.91 -10.26 6.37
CA SER A 127 -3.72 -10.04 5.16
C SER A 127 -4.44 -11.31 4.73
N HIS A 128 -3.72 -12.43 4.69
CA HIS A 128 -4.32 -13.74 4.36
C HIS A 128 -5.32 -14.17 5.41
N ARG A 129 -5.04 -14.00 6.70
CA ARG A 129 -5.91 -14.39 7.80
C ARG A 129 -7.26 -13.68 7.75
N VAL A 130 -7.24 -12.34 7.54
CA VAL A 130 -8.47 -11.55 7.57
C VAL A 130 -9.30 -11.65 6.28
N LEU A 131 -8.67 -11.95 5.15
CA LEU A 131 -9.37 -12.13 3.89
C LEU A 131 -10.33 -13.33 3.94
N LYS A 132 -11.52 -13.16 3.38
CA LYS A 132 -12.46 -14.24 3.11
C LYS A 132 -11.88 -15.23 2.09
N GLU A 133 -12.44 -16.43 2.02
CA GLU A 133 -12.14 -17.37 0.94
C GLU A 133 -12.40 -16.71 -0.42
N ASN A 134 -11.50 -16.88 -1.36
CA ASN A 134 -11.48 -16.16 -2.65
C ASN A 134 -11.31 -14.64 -2.56
N GLY A 135 -11.03 -14.08 -1.38
CA GLY A 135 -10.69 -12.68 -1.20
C GLY A 135 -9.44 -12.26 -1.97
N ARG A 136 -9.29 -10.98 -2.21
CA ARG A 136 -8.21 -10.43 -3.06
C ARG A 136 -7.22 -9.59 -2.27
N LEU A 137 -5.94 -9.82 -2.54
CA LEU A 137 -4.85 -8.92 -2.17
C LEU A 137 -4.49 -8.06 -3.39
N VAL A 138 -4.64 -6.75 -3.27
CA VAL A 138 -4.14 -5.75 -4.22
C VAL A 138 -2.87 -5.17 -3.64
N PHE A 139 -1.72 -5.58 -4.18
CA PHE A 139 -0.40 -5.15 -3.72
C PHE A 139 0.30 -4.31 -4.78
N MET A 140 0.92 -3.21 -4.35
CA MET A 140 1.83 -2.45 -5.20
C MET A 140 2.89 -1.75 -4.36
N ASP A 141 4.16 -1.97 -4.70
CA ASP A 141 5.26 -1.25 -4.06
C ASP A 141 6.47 -1.09 -4.98
N ALA A 142 7.33 -0.14 -4.62
CA ALA A 142 8.61 0.05 -5.26
C ALA A 142 9.60 -1.04 -4.83
N PHE A 143 10.43 -1.53 -5.76
CA PHE A 143 11.48 -2.49 -5.46
C PHE A 143 12.87 -1.96 -5.78
N TRP A 144 13.85 -2.50 -5.09
CA TRP A 144 15.25 -2.12 -5.16
C TRP A 144 15.96 -2.78 -6.34
N LEU A 145 16.65 -1.95 -7.13
CA LEU A 145 17.56 -2.38 -8.21
C LEU A 145 18.98 -1.87 -7.92
N PRO A 146 19.84 -2.66 -7.27
CA PRO A 146 21.17 -2.21 -6.84
C PRO A 146 22.09 -1.83 -8.01
N GLN A 147 21.89 -2.40 -9.19
CA GLN A 147 22.69 -2.12 -10.40
C GLN A 147 22.33 -0.77 -11.04
N SER A 148 21.13 -0.21 -10.74
CA SER A 148 20.66 1.03 -11.32
C SER A 148 21.10 2.24 -10.48
N ILE A 149 21.89 3.14 -11.07
CA ILE A 149 22.29 4.42 -10.46
C ILE A 149 21.04 5.24 -10.12
N LYS A 150 20.05 5.26 -11.04
CA LYS A 150 18.76 5.93 -10.82
C LYS A 150 18.05 5.36 -9.58
N SER A 151 17.96 4.03 -9.46
CA SER A 151 17.34 3.38 -8.30
C SER A 151 18.04 3.79 -7.00
N ARG A 152 19.37 3.72 -6.97
CA ARG A 152 20.15 4.13 -5.77
C ARG A 152 19.90 5.59 -5.38
N LEU A 153 19.85 6.50 -6.36
CA LEU A 153 19.56 7.91 -6.12
C LEU A 153 18.14 8.10 -5.58
N MET A 154 17.14 7.49 -6.20
CA MET A 154 15.74 7.59 -5.75
C MET A 154 15.56 7.06 -4.33
N TRP A 155 16.10 5.89 -4.03
CA TRP A 155 16.04 5.33 -2.67
C TRP A 155 16.80 6.15 -1.63
N SER A 156 17.86 6.87 -2.01
CA SER A 156 18.55 7.77 -1.08
C SER A 156 17.71 8.99 -0.68
N LEU A 157 16.70 9.33 -1.47
CA LEU A 157 15.76 10.43 -1.24
C LEU A 157 14.43 9.92 -0.64
N ASP A 158 14.17 8.63 -0.72
CA ASP A 158 12.97 8.01 -0.19
C ASP A 158 12.99 7.95 1.34
N ARG A 159 11.81 7.92 1.95
CA ARG A 159 11.62 7.81 3.41
C ARG A 159 11.59 6.36 3.88
N GLY A 160 11.41 5.41 2.95
CA GLY A 160 11.46 3.98 3.21
C GLY A 160 12.87 3.55 3.60
N SER A 161 12.98 2.88 4.76
CA SER A 161 14.27 2.47 5.32
C SER A 161 14.66 1.04 4.96
N TYR A 162 13.72 0.28 4.35
CA TYR A 162 13.85 -1.16 4.11
C TYR A 162 13.47 -1.53 2.67
N PRO A 163 14.19 -1.02 1.66
CA PRO A 163 13.92 -1.36 0.27
C PRO A 163 14.12 -2.86 0.04
N LYS A 164 13.17 -3.49 -0.65
CA LYS A 164 13.17 -4.93 -0.93
C LYS A 164 13.45 -5.19 -2.40
N SER A 165 14.06 -6.33 -2.69
CA SER A 165 14.14 -6.82 -4.07
C SER A 165 12.75 -7.29 -4.54
N LYS A 166 12.58 -7.37 -5.85
CA LYS A 166 11.37 -7.95 -6.45
C LYS A 166 11.14 -9.38 -5.99
N GLU A 167 12.20 -10.17 -5.94
CA GLU A 167 12.18 -11.56 -5.51
C GLU A 167 11.71 -11.70 -4.06
N THR A 168 12.18 -10.83 -3.16
CA THR A 168 11.75 -10.80 -1.76
C THR A 168 10.25 -10.48 -1.65
N LEU A 169 9.76 -9.50 -2.41
CA LEU A 169 8.33 -9.14 -2.41
C LEU A 169 7.48 -10.31 -2.90
N LEU A 170 7.85 -10.89 -4.06
CA LEU A 170 7.10 -12.00 -4.65
C LEU A 170 7.11 -13.24 -3.75
N SER A 171 8.27 -13.67 -3.27
CA SER A 171 8.38 -14.86 -2.42
C SER A 171 7.56 -14.75 -1.14
N SER A 172 7.44 -13.54 -0.57
CA SER A 172 6.59 -13.30 0.60
C SER A 172 5.11 -13.43 0.28
N ILE A 173 4.68 -12.89 -0.88
CA ILE A 173 3.27 -12.94 -1.31
C ILE A 173 2.88 -14.36 -1.73
N GLU A 174 3.70 -15.04 -2.53
CA GLU A 174 3.43 -16.38 -3.09
C GLU A 174 3.30 -17.46 -2.01
N ARG A 175 3.90 -17.26 -0.83
CA ARG A 175 3.71 -18.19 0.30
C ARG A 175 2.28 -18.32 0.77
N LYS A 176 1.45 -17.31 0.55
CA LYS A 176 0.08 -17.22 1.09
C LYS A 176 -0.98 -16.99 0.01
N PHE A 177 -0.60 -16.51 -1.15
CA PHE A 177 -1.54 -16.11 -2.19
C PHE A 177 -1.19 -16.76 -3.53
N LYS A 178 -2.21 -17.19 -4.25
CA LYS A 178 -2.08 -17.50 -5.66
C LYS A 178 -2.03 -16.18 -6.43
N ILE A 179 -0.91 -15.90 -7.11
CA ILE A 179 -0.80 -14.71 -7.96
C ILE A 179 -1.66 -14.91 -9.22
N ILE A 180 -2.63 -14.02 -9.43
CA ILE A 180 -3.51 -14.01 -10.61
C ILE A 180 -2.92 -13.11 -11.69
N GLU A 181 -2.36 -12.00 -11.28
CA GLU A 181 -1.73 -11.03 -12.17
C GLU A 181 -0.52 -10.40 -11.49
N GLN A 182 0.51 -10.20 -12.27
CA GLN A 182 1.72 -9.49 -11.86
C GLN A 182 2.16 -8.57 -12.98
N LYS A 183 2.55 -7.35 -12.63
CA LYS A 183 3.13 -6.38 -13.58
C LYS A 183 4.27 -5.62 -12.93
N GLU A 184 5.21 -5.23 -13.77
CA GLU A 184 6.25 -4.27 -13.43
C GLU A 184 5.97 -2.93 -14.13
N LEU A 185 6.16 -1.85 -13.40
CA LEU A 185 6.00 -0.50 -13.93
C LEU A 185 7.27 0.31 -13.66
N GLN A 186 7.69 1.06 -14.65
CA GLN A 186 8.79 1.99 -14.53
C GLN A 186 8.24 3.42 -14.49
N ILE A 187 8.34 4.05 -13.31
CA ILE A 187 7.94 5.44 -13.12
C ILE A 187 9.18 6.20 -12.61
N HIS A 188 9.25 6.56 -11.36
CA HIS A 188 10.48 7.07 -10.71
C HIS A 188 11.31 5.93 -10.18
N HIS A 189 10.68 5.06 -9.40
CA HIS A 189 11.17 3.74 -9.04
C HIS A 189 10.71 2.69 -10.06
N SER A 190 11.22 1.48 -9.93
CA SER A 190 10.61 0.29 -10.48
C SER A 190 9.60 -0.22 -9.48
N TYR A 191 8.38 -0.48 -9.93
CA TYR A 191 7.27 -0.93 -9.08
C TYR A 191 6.85 -2.33 -9.48
N LEU A 192 6.57 -3.13 -8.47
CA LEU A 192 5.88 -4.40 -8.60
C LEU A 192 4.43 -4.21 -8.20
N SER A 193 3.51 -4.67 -9.03
CA SER A 193 2.11 -4.82 -8.67
C SER A 193 1.67 -6.27 -8.79
N CYS A 194 0.88 -6.74 -7.83
CA CYS A 194 0.35 -8.10 -7.80
C CYS A 194 -1.11 -8.09 -7.40
N LEU A 195 -1.91 -8.87 -8.12
CA LEU A 195 -3.24 -9.28 -7.70
C LEU A 195 -3.15 -10.72 -7.20
N GLY A 196 -3.26 -10.90 -5.89
CA GLY A 196 -3.26 -12.20 -5.23
C GLY A 196 -4.67 -12.65 -4.88
N GLN A 197 -4.90 -13.96 -4.89
CA GLN A 197 -6.13 -14.59 -4.42
C GLN A 197 -5.81 -15.47 -3.23
N LYS A 198 -6.62 -15.34 -2.17
CA LYS A 198 -6.65 -16.34 -1.10
C LYS A 198 -7.28 -17.61 -1.65
N ALA A 199 -6.58 -18.72 -1.53
CA ALA A 199 -7.02 -20.06 -1.93
C ALA A 199 -7.53 -20.83 -0.72
#